data_b7517511b3f5871573857b0c14c43df3
#
_entry.id   b7517511b3f5871573857b0c14c43df3
#
_cell.length_a   1.000
_cell.length_b   1.000
_cell.length_c   1.000
_cell.angle_alpha   90.00
_cell.angle_beta   90.00
_cell.angle_gamma   90.00
#
_symmetry.space_group_name_H-M   'P 1'
#
loop_
_entity.id
_entity.type
_entity.pdbx_description
1 polymer ?
#
loop_
_entity_poly.entity_id
_entity_poly.type
_entity_poly.pdbx_seq_one_letter_code
_entity_poly.pdbx_strand_id
1 'polypeptide(L)'
;RIPMLLHELERRGNSLFRWRSFLPLVLVPPALWMGWGAPSWANHLGYQAFCWAVGFLGVAIRAKTIGHVPPGTSGRNTSEGQVAEVLNTQGMYSWVRHPLYLGNFFMWMALVLATGRGSFALVVALLYMMYYLRIAMAEEAFLHAKFGERYAAWASTVPAFVPKFWGQPRSSWVPAGNTFSLRHVIKREYNGVFALVLGFFFLDGFRTWGDGLASWATV
;
A
#
# COMPACT_ATOMS: atom_id res chain seq x y z
N ARG A 1 -30.94 -2.91 7.80
CA ARG A 1 -30.30 -1.94 8.74
C ARG A 1 -28.83 -2.29 8.80
N ILE A 2 -27.95 -1.36 8.33
CA ILE A 2 -26.51 -1.50 8.51
C ILE A 2 -26.21 -1.39 10.02
N PRO A 3 -25.43 -2.31 10.62
CA PRO A 3 -25.08 -2.20 12.04
C PRO A 3 -24.43 -0.85 12.36
N MET A 4 -24.78 -0.25 13.49
CA MET A 4 -24.31 1.08 13.94
C MET A 4 -22.78 1.21 13.89
N LEU A 5 -22.06 0.13 14.19
CA LEU A 5 -20.60 0.03 14.12
C LEU A 5 -20.07 0.24 12.69
N LEU A 6 -20.74 -0.29 11.67
CA LEU A 6 -20.34 -0.13 10.27
C LEU A 6 -20.46 1.34 9.82
N HIS A 7 -21.53 2.05 10.20
CA HIS A 7 -21.69 3.46 9.94
C HIS A 7 -20.60 4.32 10.60
N GLU A 8 -20.20 3.96 11.82
CA GLU A 8 -19.13 4.67 12.51
C GLU A 8 -17.78 4.46 11.83
N LEU A 9 -17.48 3.21 11.42
CA LEU A 9 -16.27 2.86 10.70
C LEU A 9 -16.19 3.57 9.34
N GLU A 10 -17.30 3.63 8.61
CA GLU A 10 -17.41 4.34 7.34
C GLU A 10 -17.15 5.85 7.49
N ARG A 11 -17.79 6.49 8.46
CA ARG A 11 -17.60 7.92 8.74
C ARG A 11 -16.17 8.25 9.11
N ARG A 12 -15.52 7.43 9.96
CA ARG A 12 -14.11 7.58 10.31
C ARG A 12 -13.20 7.27 9.12
N GLY A 13 -13.58 6.32 8.25
CA GLY A 13 -12.87 5.97 7.03
C GLY A 13 -12.74 7.16 6.07
N ASN A 14 -13.77 7.97 5.90
CA ASN A 14 -13.74 9.16 5.05
C ASN A 14 -12.73 10.22 5.55
N SER A 15 -12.61 10.42 6.86
CA SER A 15 -11.60 11.29 7.44
C SER A 15 -10.18 10.73 7.21
N LEU A 16 -9.99 9.42 7.44
CA LEU A 16 -8.72 8.74 7.22
C LEU A 16 -8.32 8.74 5.74
N PHE A 17 -9.29 8.62 4.83
CA PHE A 17 -9.06 8.70 3.38
C PHE A 17 -8.43 10.04 2.97
N ARG A 18 -8.85 11.14 3.60
CA ARG A 18 -8.28 12.48 3.36
C ARG A 18 -6.82 12.56 3.77
N TRP A 19 -6.46 11.94 4.90
CA TRP A 19 -5.11 11.99 5.48
C TRP A 19 -4.20 10.82 5.07
N ARG A 20 -4.66 9.92 4.20
CA ARG A 20 -3.98 8.66 3.86
C ARG A 20 -2.55 8.80 3.33
N SER A 21 -2.21 9.96 2.75
CA SER A 21 -0.86 10.23 2.25
C SER A 21 0.12 10.70 3.33
N PHE A 22 -0.37 11.26 4.42
CA PHE A 22 0.44 11.86 5.48
C PHE A 22 0.53 10.99 6.73
N LEU A 23 -0.54 10.30 7.07
CA LEU A 23 -0.63 9.50 8.30
C LEU A 23 0.48 8.42 8.39
N PRO A 24 0.85 7.73 7.32
CA PRO A 24 1.95 6.78 7.36
C PRO A 24 3.32 7.40 7.69
N LEU A 25 3.52 8.71 7.48
CA LEU A 25 4.76 9.39 7.83
C LEU A 25 5.04 9.39 9.35
N VAL A 26 4.01 9.19 10.17
CA VAL A 26 4.15 9.00 11.63
C VAL A 26 4.99 7.77 11.96
N LEU A 27 5.07 6.80 11.06
CA LEU A 27 5.90 5.59 11.24
C LEU A 27 7.39 5.83 10.95
N VAL A 28 7.75 6.95 10.31
CA VAL A 28 9.15 7.22 9.93
C VAL A 28 10.06 7.37 11.16
N PRO A 29 9.75 8.19 12.19
CA PRO A 29 10.61 8.31 13.37
C PRO A 29 10.83 6.97 14.07
N PRO A 30 9.81 6.15 14.41
CA PRO A 30 10.04 4.85 15.01
C PRO A 30 10.80 3.88 14.09
N ALA A 31 10.61 3.94 12.76
CA ALA A 31 11.38 3.10 11.84
C ALA A 31 12.87 3.46 11.84
N LEU A 32 13.20 4.75 11.85
CA LEU A 32 14.58 5.22 11.97
C LEU A 32 15.20 4.82 13.32
N TRP A 33 14.45 4.98 14.41
CA TRP A 33 14.87 4.54 15.73
C TRP A 33 15.13 3.03 15.80
N MET A 34 14.25 2.22 15.18
CA MET A 34 14.43 0.76 15.12
C MET A 34 15.58 0.36 14.19
N GLY A 35 15.88 1.16 13.18
CA GLY A 35 17.03 0.99 12.28
C GLY A 35 18.35 1.29 12.99
N TRP A 36 18.37 2.21 13.95
CA TRP A 36 19.50 2.47 14.82
C TRP A 36 19.75 1.27 15.73
N GLY A 37 20.82 0.61 15.65
CA GLY A 37 21.07 -0.63 16.38
C GLY A 37 20.30 -1.83 15.84
N ALA A 38 20.06 -1.84 14.52
CA ALA A 38 19.56 -3.01 13.81
C ALA A 38 20.48 -4.21 14.06
N PRO A 39 19.96 -5.44 14.14
CA PRO A 39 20.80 -6.61 14.32
C PRO A 39 21.73 -6.79 13.11
N SER A 40 22.96 -7.25 13.32
CA SER A 40 24.01 -7.37 12.29
C SER A 40 23.57 -8.20 11.08
N TRP A 41 22.75 -9.24 11.27
CA TRP A 41 22.20 -10.04 10.19
C TRP A 41 21.30 -9.24 9.23
N ALA A 42 20.67 -8.15 9.71
CA ALA A 42 19.85 -7.28 8.87
C ALA A 42 20.69 -6.47 7.88
N ASN A 43 22.01 -6.36 8.10
CA ASN A 43 22.94 -5.72 7.16
C ASN A 43 23.41 -6.65 6.05
N HIS A 44 23.04 -7.94 6.12
CA HIS A 44 23.46 -8.90 5.12
C HIS A 44 22.88 -8.55 3.75
N LEU A 45 23.72 -8.54 2.72
CA LEU A 45 23.33 -8.14 1.34
C LEU A 45 22.07 -8.88 0.86
N GLY A 46 22.00 -10.20 1.11
CA GLY A 46 20.86 -11.02 0.70
C GLY A 46 19.55 -10.60 1.35
N TYR A 47 19.61 -10.22 2.65
CA TYR A 47 18.41 -9.73 3.36
C TYR A 47 17.98 -8.35 2.86
N GLN A 48 18.92 -7.44 2.65
CA GLN A 48 18.62 -6.13 2.08
C GLN A 48 18.05 -6.24 0.67
N ALA A 49 18.61 -7.11 -0.16
CA ALA A 49 18.10 -7.41 -1.50
C ALA A 49 16.66 -7.94 -1.43
N PHE A 50 16.34 -8.81 -0.47
CA PHE A 50 14.98 -9.26 -0.23
C PHE A 50 14.04 -8.10 0.13
N CYS A 51 14.45 -7.21 1.04
CA CYS A 51 13.65 -6.03 1.42
C CYS A 51 13.39 -5.13 0.20
N TRP A 52 14.42 -4.87 -0.61
CA TRP A 52 14.26 -4.13 -1.86
C TRP A 52 13.31 -4.82 -2.84
N ALA A 53 13.41 -6.15 -2.99
CA ALA A 53 12.51 -6.93 -3.85
C ALA A 53 11.05 -6.82 -3.40
N VAL A 54 10.77 -6.83 -2.09
CA VAL A 54 9.44 -6.60 -1.52
C VAL A 54 8.94 -5.19 -1.88
N GLY A 55 9.78 -4.16 -1.78
CA GLY A 55 9.43 -2.79 -2.15
C GLY A 55 9.12 -2.65 -3.64
N PHE A 56 9.97 -3.22 -4.49
CA PHE A 56 9.75 -3.21 -5.95
C PHE A 56 8.53 -4.02 -6.38
N LEU A 57 8.19 -5.10 -5.67
CA LEU A 57 6.91 -5.80 -5.88
C LEU A 57 5.73 -4.85 -5.67
N GLY A 58 5.77 -4.04 -4.60
CA GLY A 58 4.75 -3.02 -4.35
C GLY A 58 4.66 -1.98 -5.47
N VAL A 59 5.81 -1.48 -5.92
CA VAL A 59 5.89 -0.55 -7.06
C VAL A 59 5.34 -1.20 -8.34
N ALA A 60 5.68 -2.46 -8.62
CA ALA A 60 5.21 -3.18 -9.81
C ALA A 60 3.69 -3.37 -9.82
N ILE A 61 3.09 -3.75 -8.66
CA ILE A 61 1.63 -3.87 -8.51
C ILE A 61 0.96 -2.52 -8.82
N ARG A 62 1.48 -1.43 -8.27
CA ARG A 62 0.95 -0.09 -8.48
C ARG A 62 1.13 0.38 -9.92
N ALA A 63 2.32 0.20 -10.48
CA ALA A 63 2.62 0.55 -11.87
C ALA A 63 1.71 -0.19 -12.85
N LYS A 64 1.53 -1.51 -12.66
CA LYS A 64 0.62 -2.31 -13.48
C LYS A 64 -0.83 -1.87 -13.33
N THR A 65 -1.25 -1.48 -12.13
CA THR A 65 -2.60 -0.96 -11.88
C THR A 65 -2.82 0.37 -12.60
N ILE A 66 -1.96 1.36 -12.33
CA ILE A 66 -2.09 2.73 -12.82
C ILE A 66 -1.85 2.80 -14.33
N GLY A 67 -0.93 2.00 -14.85
CA GLY A 67 -0.61 2.00 -16.28
C GLY A 67 -1.76 1.62 -17.19
N HIS A 68 -2.76 0.89 -16.68
CA HIS A 68 -3.91 0.43 -17.46
C HIS A 68 -5.22 1.15 -17.12
N VAL A 69 -5.22 2.06 -16.15
CA VAL A 69 -6.42 2.76 -15.71
C VAL A 69 -6.55 4.11 -16.42
N PRO A 70 -7.76 4.48 -16.91
CA PRO A 70 -7.96 5.79 -17.50
C PRO A 70 -7.59 6.93 -16.55
N PRO A 71 -7.07 8.05 -17.05
CA PRO A 71 -6.81 9.22 -16.23
C PRO A 71 -8.09 9.68 -15.49
N GLY A 72 -7.97 10.01 -14.18
CA GLY A 72 -9.11 10.51 -13.39
C GLY A 72 -9.96 9.44 -12.69
N THR A 73 -9.74 8.14 -12.97
CA THR A 73 -10.62 7.06 -12.48
C THR A 73 -10.10 6.29 -11.28
N SER A 74 -8.86 6.52 -10.83
CA SER A 74 -8.28 5.82 -9.69
C SER A 74 -7.87 6.79 -8.57
N GLY A 75 -8.55 6.67 -7.43
CA GLY A 75 -8.05 7.07 -6.12
C GLY A 75 -7.45 8.47 -5.96
N ARG A 76 -7.88 9.48 -6.72
CA ARG A 76 -7.51 10.86 -6.42
C ARG A 76 -8.38 11.41 -5.29
N ASN A 77 -7.71 11.95 -4.28
CA ASN A 77 -8.34 12.82 -3.33
C ASN A 77 -8.47 14.20 -4.00
N THR A 78 -9.67 14.63 -4.28
CA THR A 78 -9.95 16.01 -4.65
C THR A 78 -10.46 16.76 -3.41
N SER A 79 -10.47 18.08 -3.45
CA SER A 79 -11.11 18.91 -2.42
C SER A 79 -12.57 18.53 -2.19
N GLU A 80 -13.20 17.91 -3.16
CA GLU A 80 -14.60 17.46 -3.16
C GLU A 80 -14.80 16.03 -2.60
N GLY A 81 -13.72 15.32 -2.20
CA GLY A 81 -13.79 13.97 -1.63
C GLY A 81 -13.43 12.86 -2.64
N GLN A 82 -14.14 11.73 -2.55
CA GLN A 82 -13.91 10.57 -3.41
C GLN A 82 -14.53 10.81 -4.80
N VAL A 83 -13.71 10.68 -5.86
CA VAL A 83 -14.17 10.78 -7.25
C VAL A 83 -13.89 9.48 -7.98
N ALA A 84 -14.92 8.90 -8.57
CA ALA A 84 -14.82 7.73 -9.45
C ALA A 84 -15.76 7.93 -10.64
N GLU A 85 -15.25 8.28 -11.80
CA GLU A 85 -16.05 8.43 -13.01
C GLU A 85 -16.46 7.08 -13.61
N VAL A 86 -15.57 6.10 -13.50
CA VAL A 86 -15.76 4.75 -14.03
C VAL A 86 -15.41 3.73 -12.96
N LEU A 87 -16.17 2.64 -12.89
CA LEU A 87 -15.85 1.48 -12.07
C LEU A 87 -14.79 0.63 -12.79
N ASN A 88 -13.57 0.60 -12.23
CA ASN A 88 -12.49 -0.24 -12.74
C ASN A 88 -12.68 -1.69 -12.26
N THR A 89 -12.86 -2.62 -13.19
CA THR A 89 -13.09 -4.05 -12.92
C THR A 89 -12.11 -4.97 -13.64
N GLN A 90 -11.21 -4.39 -14.46
CA GLN A 90 -10.28 -5.10 -15.33
C GLN A 90 -8.83 -4.98 -14.85
N GLY A 91 -7.92 -5.74 -15.45
CA GLY A 91 -6.52 -5.76 -15.08
C GLY A 91 -6.34 -6.18 -13.62
N MET A 92 -5.57 -5.44 -12.83
CA MET A 92 -5.36 -5.73 -11.41
C MET A 92 -6.65 -5.70 -10.58
N TYR A 93 -7.66 -4.94 -11.01
CA TYR A 93 -8.98 -4.90 -10.37
C TYR A 93 -9.84 -6.15 -10.62
N SER A 94 -9.45 -7.04 -11.53
CA SER A 94 -10.05 -8.38 -11.62
C SER A 94 -9.47 -9.38 -10.61
N TRP A 95 -8.32 -9.06 -10.02
CA TRP A 95 -7.66 -9.91 -9.02
C TRP A 95 -7.99 -9.51 -7.59
N VAL A 96 -7.91 -8.21 -7.29
CA VAL A 96 -8.23 -7.63 -5.98
C VAL A 96 -8.93 -6.30 -6.16
N ARG A 97 -9.85 -5.96 -5.24
CA ARG A 97 -10.58 -4.69 -5.30
C ARG A 97 -9.69 -3.48 -5.00
N HIS A 98 -8.66 -3.66 -4.17
CA HIS A 98 -7.78 -2.57 -3.71
C HIS A 98 -6.30 -2.79 -4.05
N PRO A 99 -5.94 -2.92 -5.35
CA PRO A 99 -4.57 -3.23 -5.74
C PRO A 99 -3.56 -2.13 -5.37
N LEU A 100 -3.98 -0.86 -5.32
CA LEU A 100 -3.11 0.24 -4.93
C LEU A 100 -2.76 0.20 -3.43
N TYR A 101 -3.70 -0.21 -2.58
CA TYR A 101 -3.42 -0.41 -1.15
C TYR A 101 -2.56 -1.63 -0.92
N LEU A 102 -2.75 -2.70 -1.68
CA LEU A 102 -1.86 -3.85 -1.65
C LEU A 102 -0.42 -3.47 -2.03
N GLY A 103 -0.23 -2.69 -3.09
CA GLY A 103 1.08 -2.19 -3.48
C GLY A 103 1.72 -1.31 -2.40
N ASN A 104 0.95 -0.39 -1.80
CA ASN A 104 1.41 0.40 -0.66
C ASN A 104 1.86 -0.46 0.53
N PHE A 105 1.13 -1.53 0.82
CA PHE A 105 1.49 -2.46 1.88
C PHE A 105 2.90 -3.00 1.69
N PHE A 106 3.22 -3.50 0.50
CA PHE A 106 4.55 -4.03 0.21
C PHE A 106 5.64 -2.96 0.28
N MET A 107 5.37 -1.73 -0.20
CA MET A 107 6.33 -0.63 -0.13
C MET A 107 6.63 -0.24 1.33
N TRP A 108 5.63 -0.14 2.20
CA TRP A 108 5.81 0.13 3.61
C TRP A 108 6.49 -1.02 4.35
N MET A 109 6.06 -2.25 4.06
CA MET A 109 6.67 -3.44 4.67
C MET A 109 8.13 -3.61 4.28
N ALA A 110 8.55 -3.21 3.09
CA ALA A 110 9.95 -3.22 2.68
C ALA A 110 10.84 -2.39 3.61
N LEU A 111 10.42 -1.16 3.91
CA LEU A 111 11.15 -0.27 4.82
C LEU A 111 11.16 -0.78 6.25
N VAL A 112 10.03 -1.29 6.71
CA VAL A 112 9.90 -1.81 8.09
C VAL A 112 10.70 -3.09 8.27
N LEU A 113 10.67 -4.01 7.31
CA LEU A 113 11.49 -5.22 7.31
C LEU A 113 12.98 -4.88 7.32
N ALA A 114 13.39 -3.86 6.56
CA ALA A 114 14.80 -3.43 6.51
C ALA A 114 15.37 -3.04 7.88
N THR A 115 14.52 -2.71 8.88
CA THR A 115 14.98 -2.50 10.27
C THR A 115 15.46 -3.78 10.95
N GLY A 116 15.16 -4.96 10.41
CA GLY A 116 15.49 -6.25 11.03
C GLY A 116 14.68 -6.59 12.29
N ARG A 117 13.66 -5.81 12.62
CA ARG A 117 12.84 -5.98 13.84
C ARG A 117 11.49 -6.62 13.51
N GLY A 118 11.40 -7.94 13.64
CA GLY A 118 10.20 -8.71 13.30
C GLY A 118 8.94 -8.31 14.08
N SER A 119 9.08 -8.02 15.39
CA SER A 119 7.97 -7.52 16.21
C SER A 119 7.45 -6.17 15.72
N PHE A 120 8.36 -5.25 15.35
CA PHE A 120 7.97 -3.96 14.77
C PHE A 120 7.26 -4.15 13.43
N ALA A 121 7.74 -5.06 12.58
CA ALA A 121 7.10 -5.38 11.31
C ALA A 121 5.68 -5.93 11.52
N LEU A 122 5.47 -6.80 12.50
CA LEU A 122 4.14 -7.32 12.84
C LEU A 122 3.20 -6.19 13.31
N VAL A 123 3.65 -5.34 14.22
CA VAL A 123 2.85 -4.21 14.71
C VAL A 123 2.46 -3.28 13.58
N VAL A 124 3.41 -2.91 12.72
CA VAL A 124 3.12 -2.04 11.57
C VAL A 124 2.17 -2.70 10.58
N ALA A 125 2.31 -4.00 10.30
CA ALA A 125 1.40 -4.75 9.45
C ALA A 125 -0.05 -4.71 9.99
N LEU A 126 -0.23 -4.94 11.29
CA LEU A 126 -1.54 -4.90 11.95
C LEU A 126 -2.14 -3.48 11.91
N LEU A 127 -1.35 -2.45 12.24
CA LEU A 127 -1.79 -1.06 12.15
C LEU A 127 -2.17 -0.66 10.71
N TYR A 128 -1.38 -1.11 9.73
CA TYR A 128 -1.66 -0.90 8.32
C TYR A 128 -3.01 -1.53 7.93
N MET A 129 -3.22 -2.80 8.29
CA MET A 129 -4.47 -3.50 8.01
C MET A 129 -5.66 -2.81 8.66
N MET A 130 -5.57 -2.45 9.94
CA MET A 130 -6.63 -1.73 10.66
C MET A 130 -6.95 -0.37 10.01
N TYR A 131 -5.93 0.33 9.55
CA TYR A 131 -6.07 1.62 8.91
C TYR A 131 -6.72 1.52 7.53
N TYR A 132 -6.16 0.66 6.65
CA TYR A 132 -6.63 0.55 5.27
C TYR A 132 -7.95 -0.20 5.14
N LEU A 133 -8.30 -1.08 6.07
CA LEU A 133 -9.64 -1.67 6.11
C LEU A 133 -10.73 -0.59 6.27
N ARG A 134 -10.53 0.39 7.14
CA ARG A 134 -11.49 1.49 7.32
C ARG A 134 -11.61 2.36 6.08
N ILE A 135 -10.48 2.66 5.43
CA ILE A 135 -10.48 3.43 4.18
C ILE A 135 -11.17 2.65 3.06
N ALA A 136 -10.87 1.35 2.94
CA ALA A 136 -11.50 0.49 1.94
C ALA A 136 -13.01 0.40 2.14
N MET A 137 -13.49 0.24 3.39
CA MET A 137 -14.91 0.22 3.69
C MET A 137 -15.61 1.51 3.27
N ALA A 138 -15.01 2.67 3.52
CA ALA A 138 -15.56 3.95 3.09
C ALA A 138 -15.57 4.11 1.56
N GLU A 139 -14.52 3.63 0.87
CA GLU A 139 -14.44 3.61 -0.59
C GLU A 139 -15.47 2.65 -1.20
N GLU A 140 -15.62 1.47 -0.64
CA GLU A 140 -16.61 0.47 -1.09
C GLU A 140 -18.05 0.97 -0.89
N ALA A 141 -18.36 1.63 0.23
CA ALA A 141 -19.67 2.24 0.46
C ALA A 141 -19.98 3.33 -0.58
N PHE A 142 -18.99 4.19 -0.87
CA PHE A 142 -19.11 5.21 -1.91
C PHE A 142 -19.33 4.60 -3.31
N LEU A 143 -18.54 3.58 -3.67
CA LEU A 143 -18.66 2.90 -4.96
C LEU A 143 -20.00 2.15 -5.09
N HIS A 144 -20.45 1.52 -4.01
CA HIS A 144 -21.75 0.84 -3.98
C HIS A 144 -22.92 1.85 -4.14
N ALA A 145 -22.85 2.98 -3.44
CA ALA A 145 -23.86 4.04 -3.59
C ALA A 145 -23.89 4.62 -5.03
N LYS A 146 -22.72 4.71 -5.69
CA LYS A 146 -22.61 5.29 -7.03
C LYS A 146 -22.97 4.32 -8.16
N PHE A 147 -22.53 3.06 -8.06
CA PHE A 147 -22.64 2.08 -9.15
C PHE A 147 -23.65 0.95 -8.87
N GLY A 148 -24.25 0.90 -7.68
CA GLY A 148 -25.33 -0.02 -7.30
C GLY A 148 -25.00 -1.49 -7.56
N GLU A 149 -25.93 -2.17 -8.21
CA GLU A 149 -25.84 -3.62 -8.51
C GLU A 149 -24.61 -3.99 -9.35
N ARG A 150 -24.14 -3.09 -10.21
CA ARG A 150 -22.92 -3.32 -11.00
C ARG A 150 -21.69 -3.47 -10.10
N TYR A 151 -21.61 -2.66 -9.07
CA TYR A 151 -20.56 -2.79 -8.04
C TYR A 151 -20.74 -4.08 -7.23
N ALA A 152 -21.96 -4.36 -6.76
CA ALA A 152 -22.26 -5.53 -5.95
C ALA A 152 -21.91 -6.85 -6.67
N ALA A 153 -22.28 -6.98 -7.94
CA ALA A 153 -21.95 -8.14 -8.77
C ALA A 153 -20.44 -8.36 -8.91
N TRP A 154 -19.68 -7.30 -9.20
CA TRP A 154 -18.22 -7.39 -9.26
C TRP A 154 -17.60 -7.69 -7.89
N ALA A 155 -17.99 -6.99 -6.84
CA ALA A 155 -17.43 -7.14 -5.50
C ALA A 155 -17.69 -8.53 -4.88
N SER A 156 -18.77 -9.21 -5.28
CA SER A 156 -19.07 -10.58 -4.83
C SER A 156 -18.07 -11.62 -5.35
N THR A 157 -17.42 -11.35 -6.48
CA THR A 157 -16.49 -12.28 -7.14
C THR A 157 -15.02 -11.97 -6.86
N VAL A 158 -14.68 -10.69 -6.65
CA VAL A 158 -13.29 -10.23 -6.48
C VAL A 158 -12.99 -9.95 -5.01
N PRO A 159 -11.94 -10.54 -4.41
CA PRO A 159 -11.55 -10.30 -3.02
C PRO A 159 -11.01 -8.88 -2.81
N ALA A 160 -11.07 -8.38 -1.57
CA ALA A 160 -10.62 -7.02 -1.25
C ALA A 160 -9.10 -6.83 -1.44
N PHE A 161 -8.26 -7.67 -0.80
CA PHE A 161 -6.81 -7.47 -0.72
C PHE A 161 -6.00 -8.71 -1.14
N VAL A 162 -6.41 -9.90 -0.73
CA VAL A 162 -5.66 -11.13 -0.97
C VAL A 162 -6.23 -11.85 -2.17
N PRO A 163 -5.44 -12.01 -3.27
CA PRO A 163 -5.90 -12.77 -4.43
C PRO A 163 -6.28 -14.19 -4.06
N LYS A 164 -7.35 -14.71 -4.65
CA LYS A 164 -7.75 -16.10 -4.47
C LYS A 164 -6.86 -16.98 -5.35
N PHE A 165 -5.93 -17.70 -4.74
CA PHE A 165 -5.06 -18.65 -5.45
C PHE A 165 -5.65 -20.06 -5.52
N TRP A 166 -6.58 -20.43 -4.61
CA TRP A 166 -7.23 -21.74 -4.51
C TRP A 166 -8.74 -21.65 -4.32
N GLY A 167 -9.46 -22.66 -4.84
CA GLY A 167 -10.81 -23.01 -4.40
C GLY A 167 -12.01 -22.35 -5.06
N GLN A 168 -11.84 -21.55 -6.08
CA GLN A 168 -12.92 -21.07 -6.96
C GLN A 168 -12.40 -21.03 -8.40
N PRO A 169 -13.30 -21.04 -9.43
CA PRO A 169 -12.81 -20.72 -10.76
C PRO A 169 -11.96 -19.47 -10.61
N ARG A 170 -10.69 -19.59 -10.97
CA ARG A 170 -9.71 -18.50 -10.94
C ARG A 170 -10.48 -17.26 -11.33
N SER A 171 -10.51 -16.22 -10.48
CA SER A 171 -11.00 -14.93 -10.91
C SER A 171 -10.30 -14.70 -12.23
N SER A 172 -11.04 -14.91 -13.31
CA SER A 172 -10.44 -14.98 -14.64
C SER A 172 -9.79 -13.63 -14.83
N TRP A 173 -8.46 -13.62 -14.96
CA TRP A 173 -7.76 -12.39 -15.30
C TRP A 173 -8.51 -11.77 -16.49
N VAL A 174 -9.15 -10.66 -16.25
CA VAL A 174 -9.79 -9.88 -17.30
C VAL A 174 -8.75 -8.90 -17.82
N PRO A 175 -8.25 -9.05 -19.04
CA PRO A 175 -7.29 -8.13 -19.62
C PRO A 175 -7.78 -6.70 -19.49
N ALA A 176 -6.87 -5.78 -19.18
CA ALA A 176 -7.22 -4.38 -19.19
C ALA A 176 -7.59 -3.93 -20.60
N GLY A 177 -8.71 -3.24 -20.75
CA GLY A 177 -9.16 -2.73 -22.05
C GLY A 177 -8.31 -1.57 -22.60
N ASN A 178 -7.47 -0.96 -21.74
CA ASN A 178 -6.60 0.15 -22.11
C ASN A 178 -5.15 -0.30 -22.28
N THR A 179 -4.47 0.31 -23.25
CA THR A 179 -3.03 0.12 -23.44
C THR A 179 -2.23 0.66 -22.25
N PHE A 180 -1.14 -0.02 -21.91
CA PHE A 180 -0.25 0.40 -20.81
C PHE A 180 0.41 1.74 -21.13
N SER A 181 0.28 2.71 -20.22
CA SER A 181 0.88 4.03 -20.34
C SER A 181 1.99 4.24 -19.32
N LEU A 182 3.25 4.06 -19.75
CA LEU A 182 4.42 4.32 -18.93
C LEU A 182 4.48 5.79 -18.46
N ARG A 183 4.11 6.74 -19.35
CA ARG A 183 4.06 8.17 -19.01
C ARG A 183 3.11 8.43 -17.84
N HIS A 184 1.95 7.74 -17.83
CA HIS A 184 0.98 7.87 -16.74
C HIS A 184 1.52 7.31 -15.43
N VAL A 185 2.18 6.15 -15.49
CA VAL A 185 2.85 5.53 -14.34
C VAL A 185 3.90 6.47 -13.75
N ILE A 186 4.85 6.95 -14.55
CA ILE A 186 5.90 7.86 -14.08
C ILE A 186 5.29 9.08 -13.42
N LYS A 187 4.34 9.75 -14.06
CA LYS A 187 3.68 10.96 -13.52
C LYS A 187 2.96 10.72 -12.19
N ARG A 188 2.49 9.51 -11.93
CA ARG A 188 1.70 9.18 -10.73
C ARG A 188 2.51 8.57 -9.60
N GLU A 189 3.57 7.81 -9.94
CA GLU A 189 4.30 6.97 -9.00
C GLU A 189 5.67 7.52 -8.60
N TYR A 190 6.20 8.55 -9.28
CA TYR A 190 7.55 9.07 -9.01
C TYR A 190 7.74 9.46 -7.54
N ASN A 191 6.76 10.08 -6.90
CA ASN A 191 6.82 10.43 -5.47
C ASN A 191 6.88 9.19 -4.56
N GLY A 192 6.11 8.15 -4.90
CA GLY A 192 6.10 6.90 -4.13
C GLY A 192 7.42 6.14 -4.25
N VAL A 193 7.96 6.05 -5.47
CA VAL A 193 9.26 5.43 -5.72
C VAL A 193 10.38 6.24 -5.06
N PHE A 194 10.37 7.56 -5.20
CA PHE A 194 11.32 8.44 -4.55
C PHE A 194 11.29 8.29 -3.03
N ALA A 195 10.10 8.28 -2.42
CA ALA A 195 9.95 8.08 -0.98
C ALA A 195 10.46 6.71 -0.51
N LEU A 196 10.25 5.65 -1.30
CA LEU A 196 10.78 4.31 -1.02
C LEU A 196 12.31 4.33 -1.01
N VAL A 197 12.93 4.86 -2.07
CA VAL A 197 14.40 4.94 -2.20
C VAL A 197 14.99 5.81 -1.09
N LEU A 198 14.39 6.96 -0.83
CA LEU A 198 14.83 7.87 0.23
C LEU A 198 14.68 7.23 1.62
N GLY A 199 13.61 6.47 1.85
CA GLY A 199 13.41 5.72 3.10
C GLY A 199 14.52 4.70 3.35
N PHE A 200 14.91 3.92 2.34
CA PHE A 200 16.05 3.00 2.45
C PHE A 200 17.36 3.74 2.70
N PHE A 201 17.60 4.85 2.00
CA PHE A 201 18.79 5.67 2.18
C PHE A 201 18.91 6.20 3.62
N PHE A 202 17.82 6.72 4.18
CA PHE A 202 17.82 7.18 5.56
C PHE A 202 18.01 6.03 6.56
N LEU A 203 17.36 4.89 6.36
CA LEU A 203 17.52 3.72 7.22
C LEU A 203 18.97 3.24 7.23
N ASP A 204 19.61 3.19 6.07
CA ASP A 204 21.01 2.80 5.94
C ASP A 204 21.95 3.81 6.59
N GLY A 205 21.73 5.10 6.35
CA GLY A 205 22.50 6.19 6.96
C GLY A 205 22.41 6.18 8.49
N PHE A 206 21.20 6.01 9.05
CA PHE A 206 21.01 5.91 10.50
C PHE A 206 21.66 4.66 11.11
N ARG A 207 21.64 3.55 10.40
CA ARG A 207 22.29 2.31 10.79
C ARG A 207 23.80 2.47 10.84
N THR A 208 24.40 2.99 9.77
CA THR A 208 25.84 3.22 9.66
C THR A 208 26.33 4.19 10.73
N TRP A 209 25.56 5.24 11.02
CA TRP A 209 25.86 6.18 12.08
C TRP A 209 25.79 5.53 13.47
N GLY A 210 24.78 4.70 13.72
CA GLY A 210 24.66 3.94 14.97
C GLY A 210 25.83 2.99 15.22
N ASP A 211 26.26 2.27 14.19
CA ASP A 211 27.42 1.36 14.25
C ASP A 211 28.72 2.15 14.51
N GLY A 212 28.88 3.32 13.89
CA GLY A 212 29.99 4.22 14.13
C GLY A 212 30.08 4.70 15.58
N LEU A 213 28.96 5.17 16.17
CA LEU A 213 28.94 5.60 17.57
C LEU A 213 29.20 4.45 18.56
N ALA A 214 28.68 3.25 18.28
CA ALA A 214 28.94 2.07 19.11
C ALA A 214 30.42 1.70 19.12
N SER A 215 31.14 1.86 18.02
CA SER A 215 32.58 1.59 17.95
C SER A 215 33.41 2.57 18.77
N TRP A 216 33.00 3.84 18.92
CA TRP A 216 33.65 4.82 19.77
C TRP A 216 33.43 4.61 21.28
N ALA A 217 32.28 4.03 21.64
CA ALA A 217 31.93 3.77 23.05
C ALA A 217 32.66 2.55 23.64
N THR A 218 33.34 1.76 22.81
CA THR A 218 34.09 0.56 23.19
C THR A 218 35.61 0.78 23.26
N VAL A 219 36.11 1.98 23.01
CA VAL A 219 37.50 2.43 23.16
C VAL A 219 37.63 3.26 24.44
#